data_67a447d9085d73368afea21e44f87e79
#
_entry.id   67a447d9085d73368afea21e44f87e79
#
_cell.length_a   1.000
_cell.length_b   1.000
_cell.length_c   1.000
_cell.angle_alpha   90.00
_cell.angle_beta   90.00
_cell.angle_gamma   90.00
#
_symmetry.space_group_name_H-M   'P 1'
#
loop_
_entity.id
_entity.type
_entity.pdbx_description
1 polymer ?
#
loop_
_entity_poly.entity_id
_entity_poly.type
_entity_poly.pdbx_seq_one_letter_code
_entity_poly.pdbx_strand_id
1 'polypeptide(L)'
;KSHPLICNDLSNLTIVQIDAHADLRSQLDGEVYSHACAASRSLDLGVGKLLQVGIRAYSQEEHQTILSDDRITTFFARDTQNHSTGREVWQQWLDTLSQLEGPIHLSIDIDGLDGSIVPATGTPVPGGLSYWQVVETIEALFKAQKAIVISADVNEIVPQQDSPLTQFTAAMLTTKIVAHHINAKEAGRWNSLTQQNGKNRMIGTSKFFQEEGN
;
A
#
# COMPACT_ATOMS: atom_id res chain seq x y z
N LYS A 1 7.09 11.06 9.63
CA LYS A 1 7.13 12.50 10.00
C LYS A 1 8.18 13.32 9.25
N SER A 2 8.96 12.73 8.36
CA SER A 2 10.15 13.39 7.80
C SER A 2 10.10 13.61 6.28
N HIS A 3 9.09 13.10 5.57
CA HIS A 3 9.05 13.30 4.12
C HIS A 3 8.57 14.72 3.77
N PRO A 4 9.30 15.44 2.90
CA PRO A 4 9.00 16.85 2.58
C PRO A 4 7.59 17.10 2.03
N LEU A 5 6.97 16.09 1.40
CA LEU A 5 5.62 16.22 0.83
C LEU A 5 4.49 16.11 1.87
N ILE A 6 4.76 15.56 3.06
CA ILE A 6 3.75 15.41 4.11
C ILE A 6 3.94 16.35 5.29
N CYS A 7 5.09 17.00 5.44
CA CYS A 7 5.39 18.14 6.34
C CYS A 7 4.50 18.27 7.61
N ASN A 8 4.30 17.20 8.37
CA ASN A 8 3.42 17.12 9.56
C ASN A 8 1.89 17.15 9.27
N ASP A 9 1.48 17.22 8.02
CA ASP A 9 0.07 17.12 7.60
C ASP A 9 -0.09 15.86 6.74
N LEU A 10 -0.82 14.87 7.26
CA LEU A 10 -1.09 13.61 6.58
C LEU A 10 -2.40 13.63 5.77
N SER A 11 -3.14 14.73 5.80
CA SER A 11 -4.44 14.84 5.12
C SER A 11 -4.35 14.66 3.59
N ASN A 12 -3.16 14.88 3.02
CA ASN A 12 -2.89 14.66 1.60
C ASN A 12 -2.27 13.28 1.29
N LEU A 13 -1.94 12.50 2.32
CA LEU A 13 -1.36 11.17 2.13
C LEU A 13 -2.47 10.17 1.81
N THR A 14 -2.25 9.37 0.77
CA THR A 14 -3.02 8.17 0.50
C THR A 14 -2.22 6.95 0.91
N ILE A 15 -2.81 6.07 1.72
CA ILE A 15 -2.31 4.72 1.94
C ILE A 15 -3.01 3.78 0.96
N VAL A 16 -2.23 3.01 0.23
CA VAL A 16 -2.71 1.89 -0.57
C VAL A 16 -2.26 0.62 0.12
N GLN A 17 -3.21 -0.14 0.63
CA GLN A 17 -3.00 -1.37 1.39
C GLN A 17 -3.44 -2.58 0.57
N ILE A 18 -2.53 -3.55 0.42
CA ILE A 18 -2.80 -4.88 -0.10
C ILE A 18 -2.74 -5.82 1.10
N ASP A 19 -3.84 -6.47 1.44
CA ASP A 19 -3.96 -7.20 2.68
C ASP A 19 -5.17 -8.17 2.66
N ALA A 20 -5.11 -9.25 3.43
CA ALA A 20 -6.29 -10.06 3.73
C ALA A 20 -7.18 -9.41 4.78
N HIS A 21 -6.60 -8.62 5.69
CA HIS A 21 -7.22 -8.05 6.88
C HIS A 21 -7.49 -6.57 6.70
N ALA A 22 -8.55 -6.04 7.31
CA ALA A 22 -8.86 -4.61 7.22
C ALA A 22 -7.98 -3.75 8.13
N ASP A 23 -7.45 -4.32 9.22
CA ASP A 23 -6.60 -3.64 10.21
C ASP A 23 -7.22 -2.38 10.83
N LEU A 24 -8.55 -2.36 10.86
CA LEU A 24 -9.35 -1.24 11.33
C LEU A 24 -9.87 -1.41 12.77
N ARG A 25 -9.38 -2.42 13.48
CA ARG A 25 -9.76 -2.61 14.89
C ARG A 25 -9.30 -1.44 15.73
N SER A 26 -10.13 -1.05 16.72
CA SER A 26 -9.74 -0.06 17.72
C SER A 26 -8.66 -0.61 18.67
N GLN A 27 -8.74 -1.90 18.96
CA GLN A 27 -7.79 -2.68 19.76
C GLN A 27 -7.95 -4.18 19.49
N LEU A 28 -6.92 -4.95 19.81
CA LEU A 28 -6.97 -6.41 19.85
C LEU A 28 -6.43 -6.86 21.21
N ASP A 29 -7.25 -7.60 21.99
CA ASP A 29 -6.91 -8.08 23.33
C ASP A 29 -6.42 -6.98 24.28
N GLY A 30 -6.99 -5.78 24.17
CA GLY A 30 -6.61 -4.59 24.94
C GLY A 30 -5.41 -3.81 24.40
N GLU A 31 -4.76 -4.30 23.33
CA GLU A 31 -3.60 -3.65 22.72
C GLU A 31 -4.01 -2.79 21.53
N VAL A 32 -3.89 -1.47 21.68
CA VAL A 32 -4.29 -0.47 20.66
C VAL A 32 -3.29 -0.34 19.52
N TYR A 33 -2.05 -0.81 19.71
CA TYR A 33 -1.00 -0.82 18.70
C TYR A 33 -0.70 -2.22 18.16
N SER A 34 -1.70 -3.11 18.24
CA SER A 34 -1.64 -4.42 17.60
C SER A 34 -1.54 -4.29 16.07
N HIS A 35 -0.98 -5.31 15.41
CA HIS A 35 -0.96 -5.44 13.94
C HIS A 35 -2.36 -5.24 13.32
N ALA A 36 -3.42 -5.79 13.95
CA ALA A 36 -4.81 -5.63 13.51
C ALA A 36 -5.38 -4.20 13.65
N CYS A 37 -4.59 -3.22 14.06
CA CYS A 37 -4.98 -1.83 14.28
C CYS A 37 -4.20 -0.83 13.41
N ALA A 38 -3.31 -1.29 12.54
CA ALA A 38 -2.37 -0.45 11.82
C ALA A 38 -3.07 0.59 10.93
N ALA A 39 -4.10 0.20 10.20
CA ALA A 39 -4.90 1.09 9.37
C ALA A 39 -5.71 2.08 10.23
N SER A 40 -6.32 1.61 11.32
CA SER A 40 -7.03 2.47 12.28
C SER A 40 -6.11 3.55 12.87
N ARG A 41 -4.93 3.17 13.33
CA ARG A 41 -3.92 4.14 13.85
C ARG A 41 -3.45 5.14 12.80
N SER A 42 -3.35 4.72 11.55
CA SER A 42 -3.00 5.62 10.45
C SER A 42 -4.08 6.69 10.21
N LEU A 43 -5.35 6.29 10.27
CA LEU A 43 -6.49 7.22 10.16
C LEU A 43 -6.57 8.18 11.35
N ASP A 44 -6.25 7.72 12.57
CA ASP A 44 -6.18 8.57 13.78
C ASP A 44 -5.07 9.64 13.67
N LEU A 45 -3.99 9.34 12.95
CA LEU A 45 -2.93 10.31 12.66
C LEU A 45 -3.31 11.34 11.60
N GLY A 46 -4.49 11.24 11.00
CA GLY A 46 -5.01 12.19 10.03
C GLY A 46 -4.67 11.87 8.57
N VAL A 47 -4.39 10.60 8.24
CA VAL A 47 -4.24 10.17 6.84
C VAL A 47 -5.52 10.48 6.07
N GLY A 48 -5.34 11.11 4.91
CA GLY A 48 -6.46 11.64 4.12
C GLY A 48 -7.23 10.59 3.35
N LYS A 49 -6.60 9.47 2.98
CA LYS A 49 -7.27 8.42 2.22
C LYS A 49 -6.62 7.04 2.48
N LEU A 50 -7.48 6.03 2.63
CA LEU A 50 -7.08 4.62 2.72
C LEU A 50 -7.78 3.85 1.60
N LEU A 51 -7.00 3.28 0.69
CA LEU A 51 -7.47 2.39 -0.35
C LEU A 51 -7.00 0.97 -0.05
N GLN A 52 -7.93 0.04 0.08
CA GLN A 52 -7.64 -1.34 0.43
C GLN A 52 -8.08 -2.29 -0.67
N VAL A 53 -7.27 -3.32 -0.95
CA VAL A 53 -7.62 -4.41 -1.88
C VAL A 53 -7.18 -5.76 -1.32
N GLY A 54 -7.99 -6.78 -1.56
CA GLY A 54 -7.72 -8.16 -1.10
C GLY A 54 -8.39 -8.49 0.23
N ILE A 55 -9.06 -7.54 0.85
CA ILE A 55 -9.69 -7.69 2.16
C ILE A 55 -10.76 -8.80 2.13
N ARG A 56 -10.63 -9.75 3.07
CA ARG A 56 -11.52 -10.90 3.19
C ARG A 56 -11.67 -11.44 4.62
N ALA A 57 -10.88 -10.92 5.55
CA ALA A 57 -10.98 -11.19 6.98
C ALA A 57 -11.14 -9.87 7.73
N TYR A 58 -12.33 -9.64 8.27
CA TYR A 58 -12.66 -8.43 9.03
C TYR A 58 -13.84 -8.70 9.97
N SER A 59 -13.92 -7.95 11.05
CA SER A 59 -15.03 -8.01 12.00
C SER A 59 -16.23 -7.18 11.53
N GLN A 60 -17.35 -7.34 12.19
CA GLN A 60 -18.54 -6.50 11.95
C GLN A 60 -18.24 -5.02 12.25
N GLU A 61 -17.45 -4.74 13.27
CA GLU A 61 -17.05 -3.37 13.65
C GLU A 61 -16.20 -2.73 12.56
N GLU A 62 -15.21 -3.46 12.04
CA GLU A 62 -14.37 -3.00 10.93
C GLU A 62 -15.21 -2.74 9.67
N HIS A 63 -16.19 -3.60 9.37
CA HIS A 63 -17.10 -3.37 8.26
C HIS A 63 -17.93 -2.09 8.45
N GLN A 64 -18.42 -1.82 9.66
CA GLN A 64 -19.13 -0.56 9.94
C GLN A 64 -18.19 0.66 9.77
N THR A 65 -16.93 0.56 10.17
CA THR A 65 -15.93 1.60 9.95
C THR A 65 -15.72 1.87 8.46
N ILE A 66 -15.57 0.81 7.65
CA ILE A 66 -15.45 0.93 6.18
C ILE A 66 -16.66 1.66 5.58
N LEU A 67 -17.85 1.39 6.07
CA LEU A 67 -19.08 2.00 5.55
C LEU A 67 -19.31 3.44 6.00
N SER A 68 -18.73 3.86 7.13
CA SER A 68 -19.01 5.15 7.77
C SER A 68 -17.90 6.19 7.62
N ASP A 69 -16.67 5.80 7.26
CA ASP A 69 -15.56 6.74 7.07
C ASP A 69 -15.29 6.95 5.57
N ASP A 70 -15.65 8.13 5.07
CA ASP A 70 -15.51 8.51 3.64
C ASP A 70 -14.05 8.50 3.14
N ARG A 71 -13.08 8.40 4.05
CA ARG A 71 -11.66 8.27 3.69
C ARG A 71 -11.30 6.86 3.22
N ILE A 72 -12.14 5.86 3.52
CA ILE A 72 -11.86 4.44 3.26
C ILE A 72 -12.56 3.99 1.99
N THR A 73 -11.82 3.32 1.13
CA THR A 73 -12.37 2.62 -0.03
C THR A 73 -11.77 1.22 -0.07
N THR A 74 -12.62 0.20 0.04
CA THR A 74 -12.19 -1.20 0.14
C THR A 74 -12.71 -2.02 -1.04
N PHE A 75 -11.79 -2.67 -1.76
CA PHE A 75 -12.09 -3.66 -2.79
C PHE A 75 -11.91 -5.06 -2.18
N PHE A 76 -13.02 -5.68 -1.82
CA PHE A 76 -13.01 -6.99 -1.19
C PHE A 76 -12.54 -8.09 -2.14
N ALA A 77 -11.78 -9.05 -1.62
CA ALA A 77 -11.29 -10.19 -2.41
C ALA A 77 -12.44 -10.98 -3.06
N ARG A 78 -13.56 -11.16 -2.35
CA ARG A 78 -14.75 -11.81 -2.89
C ARG A 78 -15.24 -11.19 -4.21
N ASP A 79 -15.14 -9.86 -4.32
CA ASP A 79 -15.64 -9.14 -5.49
C ASP A 79 -14.60 -9.15 -6.61
N THR A 80 -13.33 -8.94 -6.29
CA THR A 80 -12.23 -8.98 -7.27
C THR A 80 -11.96 -10.38 -7.82
N GLN A 81 -12.30 -11.43 -7.08
CA GLN A 81 -12.12 -12.83 -7.49
C GLN A 81 -13.42 -13.46 -8.02
N ASN A 82 -14.50 -12.71 -8.16
CA ASN A 82 -15.77 -13.21 -8.68
C ASN A 82 -15.63 -13.63 -10.16
N HIS A 83 -16.09 -14.83 -10.51
CA HIS A 83 -15.95 -15.38 -11.86
C HIS A 83 -16.65 -14.54 -12.95
N SER A 84 -17.75 -13.88 -12.63
CA SER A 84 -18.55 -13.11 -13.60
C SER A 84 -18.19 -11.64 -13.63
N THR A 85 -17.91 -11.01 -12.49
CA THR A 85 -17.72 -9.55 -12.35
C THR A 85 -16.32 -9.16 -11.93
N GLY A 86 -15.50 -10.10 -11.49
CA GLY A 86 -14.19 -9.81 -10.90
C GLY A 86 -13.25 -9.03 -11.83
N ARG A 87 -13.30 -9.28 -13.14
CA ARG A 87 -12.51 -8.52 -14.12
C ARG A 87 -12.90 -7.04 -14.13
N GLU A 88 -14.20 -6.74 -14.05
CA GLU A 88 -14.69 -5.36 -14.05
C GLU A 88 -14.34 -4.66 -12.74
N VAL A 89 -14.49 -5.35 -11.60
CA VAL A 89 -14.11 -4.83 -10.29
C VAL A 89 -12.59 -4.60 -10.21
N TRP A 90 -11.80 -5.51 -10.79
CA TRP A 90 -10.36 -5.34 -10.87
C TRP A 90 -9.96 -4.13 -11.74
N GLN A 91 -10.63 -3.93 -12.86
CA GLN A 91 -10.41 -2.75 -13.69
C GLN A 91 -10.77 -1.45 -12.93
N GLN A 92 -11.88 -1.44 -12.19
CA GLN A 92 -12.25 -0.30 -11.33
C GLN A 92 -11.17 0.00 -10.28
N TRP A 93 -10.53 -1.03 -9.71
CA TRP A 93 -9.37 -0.86 -8.82
C TRP A 93 -8.23 -0.14 -9.54
N LEU A 94 -7.81 -0.63 -10.70
CA LEU A 94 -6.72 -0.03 -11.47
C LEU A 94 -7.05 1.41 -11.92
N ASP A 95 -8.28 1.65 -12.31
CA ASP A 95 -8.76 2.99 -12.69
C ASP A 95 -8.73 3.94 -11.48
N THR A 96 -9.14 3.47 -10.30
CA THR A 96 -9.06 4.23 -9.05
C THR A 96 -7.62 4.64 -8.75
N LEU A 97 -6.65 3.71 -8.88
CA LEU A 97 -5.24 4.02 -8.69
C LEU A 97 -4.72 5.06 -9.69
N SER A 98 -5.16 5.00 -10.93
CA SER A 98 -4.74 5.93 -11.99
C SER A 98 -5.17 7.38 -11.74
N GLN A 99 -6.23 7.57 -10.96
CA GLN A 99 -6.79 8.88 -10.60
C GLN A 99 -6.22 9.45 -9.30
N LEU A 100 -5.32 8.73 -8.61
CA LEU A 100 -4.70 9.22 -7.39
C LEU A 100 -3.86 10.46 -7.63
N GLU A 101 -3.86 11.34 -6.64
CA GLU A 101 -3.07 12.57 -6.63
C GLU A 101 -2.27 12.68 -5.32
N GLY A 102 -1.08 13.28 -5.39
CA GLY A 102 -0.25 13.55 -4.21
C GLY A 102 0.59 12.36 -3.75
N PRO A 103 1.03 12.37 -2.49
CA PRO A 103 1.91 11.35 -1.93
C PRO A 103 1.16 10.05 -1.62
N ILE A 104 1.80 8.92 -1.93
CA ILE A 104 1.29 7.58 -1.65
C ILE A 104 2.27 6.82 -0.76
N HIS A 105 1.75 6.15 0.24
CA HIS A 105 2.40 5.05 0.94
C HIS A 105 1.79 3.73 0.46
N LEU A 106 2.61 2.82 -0.06
CA LEU A 106 2.20 1.48 -0.45
C LEU A 106 2.56 0.50 0.66
N SER A 107 1.56 -0.09 1.29
CA SER A 107 1.73 -1.16 2.28
C SER A 107 1.26 -2.49 1.69
N ILE A 108 2.14 -3.47 1.68
CA ILE A 108 1.85 -4.83 1.23
C ILE A 108 1.99 -5.78 2.41
N ASP A 109 0.86 -6.18 2.98
CA ASP A 109 0.83 -7.39 3.76
C ASP A 109 0.91 -8.57 2.81
N ILE A 110 1.84 -9.49 3.06
CA ILE A 110 2.07 -10.59 2.13
C ILE A 110 0.86 -11.53 2.07
N ASP A 111 0.05 -11.60 3.13
CA ASP A 111 -1.14 -12.43 3.18
C ASP A 111 -2.31 -11.89 2.35
N GLY A 112 -2.21 -10.66 1.83
CA GLY A 112 -3.11 -10.15 0.80
C GLY A 112 -3.12 -11.02 -0.46
N LEU A 113 -2.00 -11.70 -0.75
CA LEU A 113 -1.91 -12.71 -1.79
C LEU A 113 -2.58 -14.02 -1.35
N ASP A 114 -2.86 -14.89 -2.31
CA ASP A 114 -3.42 -16.21 -2.01
C ASP A 114 -2.44 -17.10 -1.26
N GLY A 115 -2.92 -17.79 -0.22
CA GLY A 115 -2.10 -18.66 0.63
C GLY A 115 -1.39 -19.79 -0.11
N SER A 116 -1.83 -20.14 -1.34
CA SER A 116 -1.14 -21.13 -2.18
C SER A 116 0.22 -20.64 -2.69
N ILE A 117 0.43 -19.33 -2.76
CA ILE A 117 1.69 -18.70 -3.20
C ILE A 117 2.44 -18.00 -2.06
N VAL A 118 1.79 -17.80 -0.91
CA VAL A 118 2.41 -17.22 0.30
C VAL A 118 2.03 -18.01 1.55
N PRO A 119 2.40 -19.30 1.63
CA PRO A 119 1.99 -20.16 2.75
C PRO A 119 2.65 -19.78 4.09
N ALA A 120 3.72 -18.98 4.08
CA ALA A 120 4.52 -18.63 5.24
C ALA A 120 4.23 -17.20 5.72
N THR A 121 3.04 -17.02 6.27
CA THR A 121 2.59 -15.79 6.94
C THR A 121 1.93 -16.11 8.27
N GLY A 122 1.72 -15.12 9.13
CA GLY A 122 1.16 -15.30 10.48
C GLY A 122 -0.31 -15.70 10.47
N THR A 123 -1.11 -15.09 9.61
CA THR A 123 -2.58 -15.21 9.56
C THR A 123 -3.08 -15.48 8.13
N PRO A 124 -2.71 -16.63 7.52
CA PRO A 124 -3.08 -16.93 6.15
C PRO A 124 -4.59 -17.11 5.98
N VAL A 125 -5.16 -16.47 4.97
CA VAL A 125 -6.58 -16.57 4.60
C VAL A 125 -6.69 -16.99 3.14
N PRO A 126 -7.47 -18.04 2.77
CA PRO A 126 -7.66 -18.46 1.38
C PRO A 126 -8.39 -17.41 0.53
N GLY A 127 -8.22 -17.47 -0.80
CA GLY A 127 -8.97 -16.65 -1.76
C GLY A 127 -8.38 -15.25 -1.95
N GLY A 128 -7.07 -15.11 -1.82
CA GLY A 128 -6.35 -13.86 -2.00
C GLY A 128 -6.02 -13.50 -3.44
N LEU A 129 -5.25 -12.43 -3.61
CA LEU A 129 -4.82 -11.92 -4.89
C LEU A 129 -3.76 -12.83 -5.52
N SER A 130 -3.74 -12.89 -6.84
CA SER A 130 -2.63 -13.49 -7.56
C SER A 130 -1.40 -12.58 -7.51
N TYR A 131 -0.22 -13.17 -7.73
CA TYR A 131 1.02 -12.41 -7.85
C TYR A 131 0.93 -11.30 -8.91
N TRP A 132 0.31 -11.59 -10.06
CA TRP A 132 0.20 -10.62 -11.15
C TRP A 132 -0.75 -9.47 -10.82
N GLN A 133 -1.81 -9.68 -10.07
CA GLN A 133 -2.68 -8.60 -9.59
C GLN A 133 -1.91 -7.63 -8.68
N VAL A 134 -1.04 -8.13 -7.80
CA VAL A 134 -0.19 -7.26 -6.99
C VAL A 134 0.83 -6.51 -7.86
N VAL A 135 1.43 -7.16 -8.86
CA VAL A 135 2.32 -6.49 -9.83
C VAL A 135 1.60 -5.41 -10.60
N GLU A 136 0.39 -5.67 -11.11
CA GLU A 136 -0.44 -4.67 -11.80
C GLU A 136 -0.76 -3.47 -10.90
N THR A 137 -1.04 -3.71 -9.61
CA THR A 137 -1.24 -2.64 -8.63
C THR A 137 0.01 -1.77 -8.49
N ILE A 138 1.19 -2.38 -8.31
CA ILE A 138 2.47 -1.65 -8.24
C ILE A 138 2.68 -0.83 -9.51
N GLU A 139 2.51 -1.43 -10.69
CA GLU A 139 2.67 -0.74 -11.98
C GLU A 139 1.71 0.43 -12.13
N ALA A 140 0.42 0.25 -11.77
CA ALA A 140 -0.58 1.31 -11.86
C ALA A 140 -0.22 2.51 -10.98
N LEU A 141 0.24 2.27 -9.75
CA LEU A 141 0.69 3.33 -8.84
C LEU A 141 1.87 4.12 -9.40
N PHE A 142 2.86 3.44 -9.96
CA PHE A 142 4.01 4.12 -10.55
C PHE A 142 3.73 4.74 -11.93
N LYS A 143 2.63 4.40 -12.59
CA LYS A 143 2.14 5.03 -13.84
C LYS A 143 1.20 6.22 -13.58
N ALA A 144 0.62 6.35 -12.39
CA ALA A 144 -0.29 7.46 -12.04
C ALA A 144 0.40 8.82 -12.22
N GLN A 145 -0.20 9.69 -13.03
CA GLN A 145 0.47 10.91 -13.50
C GLN A 145 0.56 12.02 -12.44
N LYS A 146 -0.36 12.04 -11.49
CA LYS A 146 -0.49 13.08 -10.48
C LYS A 146 -0.10 12.62 -9.07
N ALA A 147 0.27 11.35 -8.93
CA ALA A 147 0.64 10.75 -7.66
C ALA A 147 2.10 10.30 -7.65
N ILE A 148 2.65 10.13 -6.45
CA ILE A 148 4.02 9.69 -6.24
C ILE A 148 4.11 8.75 -5.04
N VAL A 149 4.66 7.56 -5.27
CA VAL A 149 4.94 6.60 -4.20
C VAL A 149 6.17 7.09 -3.44
N ILE A 150 5.97 7.61 -2.23
CA ILE A 150 7.02 8.19 -1.38
C ILE A 150 7.62 7.20 -0.39
N SER A 151 6.89 6.14 -0.08
CA SER A 151 7.33 5.05 0.79
C SER A 151 6.56 3.78 0.47
N ALA A 152 7.17 2.64 0.77
CA ALA A 152 6.53 1.34 0.69
C ALA A 152 7.11 0.40 1.73
N ASP A 153 6.32 -0.60 2.12
CA ASP A 153 6.75 -1.74 2.92
C ASP A 153 6.14 -3.05 2.42
N VAL A 154 6.72 -4.15 2.86
CA VAL A 154 6.21 -5.52 2.66
C VAL A 154 6.34 -6.23 3.99
N ASN A 155 5.22 -6.62 4.58
CA ASN A 155 5.10 -7.09 5.97
C ASN A 155 4.62 -8.54 6.07
N GLU A 156 4.51 -9.04 7.30
CA GLU A 156 3.91 -10.31 7.71
C GLU A 156 4.56 -11.56 7.10
N ILE A 157 5.84 -11.48 6.77
CA ILE A 157 6.61 -12.62 6.26
C ILE A 157 7.11 -13.43 7.44
N VAL A 158 6.67 -14.68 7.54
CA VAL A 158 7.19 -15.65 8.52
C VAL A 158 8.17 -16.58 7.81
N PRO A 159 9.49 -16.48 8.04
CA PRO A 159 10.46 -17.30 7.34
C PRO A 159 10.29 -18.78 7.65
N GLN A 160 10.24 -19.61 6.60
CA GLN A 160 10.23 -21.08 6.71
C GLN A 160 11.40 -21.66 5.93
N GLN A 161 12.10 -22.62 6.54
CA GLN A 161 13.28 -23.25 5.92
C GLN A 161 12.90 -24.19 4.77
N ASP A 162 11.78 -24.92 4.94
CA ASP A 162 11.38 -25.97 3.98
C ASP A 162 10.57 -25.44 2.79
N SER A 163 10.13 -24.17 2.85
CA SER A 163 9.36 -23.54 1.76
C SER A 163 9.70 -22.05 1.65
N PRO A 164 10.69 -21.68 0.84
CA PRO A 164 11.10 -20.28 0.69
C PRO A 164 10.17 -19.47 -0.23
N LEU A 165 9.04 -20.00 -0.68
CA LEU A 165 8.17 -19.38 -1.69
C LEU A 165 7.70 -17.98 -1.25
N THR A 166 7.25 -17.84 0.00
CA THR A 166 6.80 -16.53 0.54
C THR A 166 7.93 -15.51 0.54
N GLN A 167 9.13 -15.90 1.01
CA GLN A 167 10.28 -15.00 1.04
C GLN A 167 10.69 -14.55 -0.37
N PHE A 168 10.69 -15.47 -1.35
CA PHE A 168 10.98 -15.14 -2.74
C PHE A 168 9.89 -14.26 -3.35
N THR A 169 8.63 -14.53 -3.08
CA THR A 169 7.50 -13.70 -3.52
C THR A 169 7.65 -12.26 -3.01
N ALA A 170 7.88 -12.10 -1.70
CA ALA A 170 8.09 -10.80 -1.08
C ALA A 170 9.32 -10.07 -1.66
N ALA A 171 10.44 -10.77 -1.84
CA ALA A 171 11.65 -10.22 -2.42
C ALA A 171 11.43 -9.75 -3.87
N MET A 172 10.68 -10.52 -4.67
CA MET A 172 10.34 -10.16 -6.05
C MET A 172 9.43 -8.93 -6.11
N LEU A 173 8.43 -8.82 -5.24
CA LEU A 173 7.58 -7.63 -5.16
C LEU A 173 8.38 -6.41 -4.73
N THR A 174 9.21 -6.53 -3.69
CA THR A 174 10.11 -5.46 -3.25
C THR A 174 11.04 -5.00 -4.37
N THR A 175 11.63 -5.94 -5.12
CA THR A 175 12.49 -5.62 -6.27
C THR A 175 11.73 -4.84 -7.34
N LYS A 176 10.47 -5.19 -7.61
CA LYS A 176 9.64 -4.42 -8.56
C LYS A 176 9.37 -3.00 -8.07
N ILE A 177 9.04 -2.81 -6.80
CA ILE A 177 8.86 -1.48 -6.21
C ILE A 177 10.12 -0.63 -6.40
N VAL A 178 11.29 -1.18 -6.05
CA VAL A 178 12.58 -0.48 -6.19
C VAL A 178 12.87 -0.15 -7.66
N ALA A 179 12.69 -1.09 -8.58
CA ALA A 179 12.92 -0.87 -10.01
C ALA A 179 12.01 0.24 -10.57
N HIS A 180 10.72 0.21 -10.23
CA HIS A 180 9.79 1.27 -10.66
C HIS A 180 10.12 2.63 -10.05
N HIS A 181 10.57 2.66 -8.80
CA HIS A 181 11.03 3.89 -8.15
C HIS A 181 12.25 4.49 -8.86
N ILE A 182 13.24 3.67 -9.18
CA ILE A 182 14.44 4.10 -9.92
C ILE A 182 14.03 4.66 -11.29
N ASN A 183 13.22 3.93 -12.05
CA ASN A 183 12.73 4.35 -13.37
C ASN A 183 11.96 5.69 -13.29
N ALA A 184 11.09 5.86 -12.29
CA ALA A 184 10.35 7.10 -12.09
C ALA A 184 11.28 8.29 -11.77
N LYS A 185 12.35 8.03 -11.02
CA LYS A 185 13.35 9.02 -10.67
C LYS A 185 14.20 9.41 -11.88
N GLU A 186 14.67 8.44 -12.67
CA GLU A 186 15.44 8.68 -13.90
C GLU A 186 14.61 9.42 -14.97
N ALA A 187 13.32 9.11 -15.08
CA ALA A 187 12.39 9.83 -15.95
C ALA A 187 12.04 11.25 -15.47
N GLY A 188 12.59 11.71 -14.35
CA GLY A 188 12.34 13.04 -13.78
C GLY A 188 10.97 13.22 -13.14
N ARG A 189 10.12 12.19 -13.11
CA ARG A 189 8.77 12.27 -12.53
C ARG A 189 8.78 12.61 -11.05
N TRP A 190 9.76 12.11 -10.31
CA TRP A 190 9.94 12.41 -8.90
C TRP A 190 10.10 13.92 -8.67
N ASN A 191 10.94 14.58 -9.47
CA ASN A 191 11.21 16.00 -9.31
C ASN A 191 10.02 16.88 -9.71
N SER A 192 9.31 16.54 -10.79
CA SER A 192 8.17 17.33 -11.26
C SER A 192 6.98 17.30 -10.29
N LEU A 193 6.68 16.15 -9.71
CA LEU A 193 5.59 16.01 -8.75
C LEU A 193 5.92 16.63 -7.39
N THR A 194 7.17 16.52 -6.93
CA THR A 194 7.61 17.19 -5.71
C THR A 194 7.61 18.70 -5.84
N GLN A 195 7.88 19.25 -7.04
CA GLN A 195 7.81 20.68 -7.31
C GLN A 195 6.38 21.22 -7.38
N GLN A 196 5.44 20.45 -7.93
CA GLN A 196 4.03 20.85 -8.03
C GLN A 196 3.32 20.89 -6.66
N ASN A 197 3.66 19.95 -5.77
CA ASN A 197 3.05 19.86 -4.44
C ASN A 197 3.78 20.66 -3.38
N GLY A 198 5.00 21.11 -3.65
CA GLY A 198 5.83 21.90 -2.76
C GLY A 198 5.78 23.39 -3.11
N LYS A 199 4.74 24.12 -2.75
CA LYS A 199 4.88 25.56 -2.63
C LYS A 199 5.95 25.85 -1.57
N ASN A 200 7.19 26.01 -2.03
CA ASN A 200 8.29 26.69 -1.33
C ASN A 200 9.09 25.98 -0.23
N ARG A 201 9.24 24.66 -0.21
CA ARG A 201 10.41 24.09 0.51
C ARG A 201 10.94 22.87 -0.20
N MET A 202 11.75 23.10 -1.24
CA MET A 202 12.67 22.06 -1.75
C MET A 202 13.79 21.87 -0.72
N ILE A 203 13.70 20.82 0.07
CA ILE A 203 14.89 20.17 0.57
C ILE A 203 15.23 19.17 -0.53
N GLY A 204 16.01 19.62 -1.51
CA GLY A 204 16.42 18.75 -2.61
C GLY A 204 17.27 17.61 -2.05
N THR A 205 17.01 16.40 -2.54
CA THR A 205 17.85 15.22 -2.34
C THR A 205 19.31 15.44 -2.76
N SER A 206 19.61 16.50 -3.49
CA SER A 206 20.96 16.88 -3.87
C SER A 206 21.87 17.35 -2.72
N LYS A 207 21.33 17.71 -1.56
CA LYS A 207 22.16 18.09 -0.41
C LYS A 207 22.69 16.90 0.39
N PHE A 208 22.03 15.75 0.34
CA PHE A 208 22.49 14.56 1.06
C PHE A 208 23.66 13.83 0.39
N PHE A 209 23.89 14.04 -0.91
CA PHE A 209 24.96 13.37 -1.67
C PHE A 209 26.15 14.26 -2.00
N GLN A 210 26.19 15.53 -1.55
CA GLN A 210 27.31 16.46 -1.80
C GLN A 210 28.29 16.63 -0.62
N GLU A 211 28.01 16.03 0.54
CA GLU A 211 28.88 16.16 1.72
C GLU A 211 29.90 15.01 1.93
N GLU A 212 29.94 14.00 1.05
CA GLU A 212 30.94 12.92 1.13
C GLU A 212 32.06 13.02 0.07
N GLY A 213 32.31 14.21 -0.44
CA GLY A 213 33.35 14.45 -1.44
C GLY A 213 34.27 15.65 -1.12
N ASN A 214 34.90 15.62 0.07
CA ASN A 214 36.13 16.36 0.36
C ASN A 214 36.96 15.67 1.43
#